data_399cc9e5f1b9a6bec27fb6e80c1dcc42
#
_entry.id   399cc9e5f1b9a6bec27fb6e80c1dcc42
#
_cell.length_a   1.000
_cell.length_b   1.000
_cell.length_c   1.000
_cell.angle_alpha   90.00
_cell.angle_beta   90.00
_cell.angle_gamma   90.00
#
_symmetry.space_group_name_H-M   'P 1'
#
loop_
_entity.id
_entity.type
_entity.pdbx_description
1 polymer ?
#
loop_
_entity_poly.entity_id
_entity_poly.type
_entity_poly.pdbx_seq_one_letter_code
_entity_poly.pdbx_strand_id
1 'polypeptide(L)'
;LASAGMKPYFAVYSSFLQRGFDQIIHDVAIGGFPVRLLIDRAGIVGEDGETHQGLFDVAFLTGVPGMTIYSPTYYDELERDIELSAERDEIVAVRYPRGCEKSGAPKEITGDYTVFEGVGDKAIVTYGRIFQNAIEAQKALPDITVIKLNKIYPISDSLINDIGKYKELHFFEEGIKNGGIAELCAAKLLENGYKGQYN
;
A
#
# COMPACT_ATOMS: atom_id res chain seq x y z
N LEU A 1 -21.87 -14.92 -5.04
CA LEU A 1 -21.17 -14.91 -6.32
C LEU A 1 -19.88 -15.74 -6.22
N ALA A 2 -18.97 -15.42 -5.27
CA ALA A 2 -17.70 -16.15 -5.13
C ALA A 2 -17.89 -17.64 -4.86
N SER A 3 -18.87 -18.02 -4.00
CA SER A 3 -19.24 -19.41 -3.74
C SER A 3 -19.73 -20.19 -4.98
N ALA A 4 -20.09 -19.48 -6.04
CA ALA A 4 -20.48 -20.06 -7.33
C ALA A 4 -19.32 -20.03 -8.36
N GLY A 5 -18.08 -19.83 -7.91
CA GLY A 5 -16.89 -19.82 -8.76
C GLY A 5 -16.65 -18.53 -9.53
N MET A 6 -17.39 -17.46 -9.25
CA MET A 6 -17.15 -16.15 -9.82
C MET A 6 -16.06 -15.41 -9.04
N LYS A 7 -15.44 -14.43 -9.67
CA LYS A 7 -14.48 -13.50 -9.05
C LYS A 7 -15.10 -12.10 -8.93
N PRO A 8 -15.90 -11.84 -7.88
CA PRO A 8 -16.62 -10.58 -7.74
C PRO A 8 -15.69 -9.41 -7.39
N TYR A 9 -16.02 -8.25 -7.94
CA TYR A 9 -15.42 -6.97 -7.58
C TYR A 9 -16.42 -6.15 -6.76
N PHE A 10 -15.97 -5.64 -5.63
CA PHE A 10 -16.74 -4.77 -4.76
C PHE A 10 -16.06 -3.41 -4.64
N ALA A 11 -16.63 -2.41 -5.28
CA ALA A 11 -16.13 -1.03 -5.24
C ALA A 11 -16.81 -0.26 -4.10
N VAL A 12 -16.02 0.34 -3.23
CA VAL A 12 -16.50 1.04 -2.03
C VAL A 12 -15.49 2.10 -1.58
N TYR A 13 -15.97 3.17 -0.93
CA TYR A 13 -15.07 4.14 -0.31
C TYR A 13 -14.39 3.55 0.93
N SER A 14 -13.13 3.89 1.11
CA SER A 14 -12.31 3.42 2.24
C SER A 14 -13.02 3.60 3.60
N SER A 15 -13.56 4.78 3.87
CA SER A 15 -14.27 5.05 5.12
C SER A 15 -15.57 4.25 5.30
N PHE A 16 -16.22 3.85 4.22
CA PHE A 16 -17.45 3.05 4.28
C PHE A 16 -17.19 1.56 4.41
N LEU A 17 -16.02 1.09 3.94
CA LEU A 17 -15.61 -0.30 4.05
C LEU A 17 -15.48 -0.75 5.52
N GLN A 18 -15.26 0.18 6.46
CA GLN A 18 -15.20 -0.12 7.90
C GLN A 18 -16.43 -0.89 8.39
N ARG A 19 -17.62 -0.58 7.85
CA ARG A 19 -18.87 -1.27 8.21
C ARG A 19 -18.98 -2.70 7.66
N GLY A 20 -18.14 -3.04 6.68
CA GLY A 20 -18.07 -4.38 6.09
C GLY A 20 -16.97 -5.25 6.68
N PHE A 21 -16.25 -4.80 7.70
CA PHE A 21 -15.08 -5.52 8.22
C PHE A 21 -15.43 -6.91 8.74
N ASP A 22 -16.52 -7.04 9.47
CA ASP A 22 -17.02 -8.34 9.96
C ASP A 22 -17.31 -9.29 8.78
N GLN A 23 -18.01 -8.82 7.74
CA GLN A 23 -18.35 -9.62 6.57
C GLN A 23 -17.09 -10.01 5.76
N ILE A 24 -16.09 -9.15 5.71
CA ILE A 24 -14.81 -9.49 5.06
C ILE A 24 -14.15 -10.67 5.78
N ILE A 25 -14.17 -10.69 7.10
CA ILE A 25 -13.61 -11.80 7.88
C ILE A 25 -14.49 -13.05 7.76
N HIS A 26 -15.76 -12.96 8.15
CA HIS A 26 -16.64 -14.12 8.31
C HIS A 26 -17.13 -14.70 6.99
N ASP A 27 -17.56 -13.83 6.07
CA ASP A 27 -18.21 -14.29 4.85
C ASP A 27 -17.20 -14.47 3.70
N VAL A 28 -16.04 -13.83 3.77
CA VAL A 28 -15.05 -13.90 2.69
C VAL A 28 -13.80 -14.66 3.13
N ALA A 29 -13.07 -14.18 4.16
CA ALA A 29 -11.77 -14.73 4.52
C ALA A 29 -11.87 -16.16 5.08
N ILE A 30 -12.77 -16.40 6.03
CA ILE A 30 -12.99 -17.75 6.60
C ILE A 30 -13.47 -18.73 5.53
N GLY A 31 -14.30 -18.26 4.58
CA GLY A 31 -14.75 -19.06 3.45
C GLY A 31 -13.71 -19.30 2.35
N GLY A 32 -12.56 -18.63 2.40
CA GLY A 32 -11.51 -18.69 1.37
C GLY A 32 -11.99 -18.18 0.01
N PHE A 33 -12.91 -17.21 -0.02
CA PHE A 33 -13.48 -16.73 -1.28
C PHE A 33 -12.64 -15.63 -1.93
N PRO A 34 -12.34 -15.74 -3.24
CA PRO A 34 -11.55 -14.77 -3.98
C PRO A 34 -12.37 -13.53 -4.33
N VAL A 35 -12.46 -12.58 -3.42
CA VAL A 35 -13.14 -11.29 -3.60
C VAL A 35 -12.13 -10.18 -3.85
N ARG A 36 -12.46 -9.25 -4.77
CA ARG A 36 -11.67 -8.06 -5.07
C ARG A 36 -12.33 -6.83 -4.46
N LEU A 37 -11.61 -6.16 -3.59
CA LEU A 37 -12.04 -4.91 -2.97
C LEU A 37 -11.39 -3.75 -3.73
N LEU A 38 -12.18 -2.94 -4.43
CA LEU A 38 -11.72 -1.72 -5.07
C LEU A 38 -12.00 -0.55 -4.13
N ILE A 39 -10.97 -0.10 -3.42
CA ILE A 39 -11.11 0.86 -2.31
C ILE A 39 -10.80 2.26 -2.81
N ASP A 40 -11.84 3.01 -3.09
CA ASP A 40 -11.76 4.40 -3.51
C ASP A 40 -11.60 5.34 -2.32
N ARG A 41 -11.11 6.55 -2.53
CA ARG A 41 -10.83 7.56 -1.49
C ARG A 41 -9.85 7.05 -0.43
N ALA A 42 -8.84 6.31 -0.83
CA ALA A 42 -7.75 5.92 0.06
C ALA A 42 -6.87 7.12 0.41
N GLY A 43 -6.51 7.26 1.67
CA GLY A 43 -5.72 8.38 2.17
C GLY A 43 -6.54 9.63 2.50
N ILE A 44 -5.90 10.78 2.51
CA ILE A 44 -6.52 12.07 2.85
C ILE A 44 -7.30 12.62 1.66
N VAL A 45 -8.56 12.94 1.87
CA VAL A 45 -9.49 13.42 0.84
C VAL A 45 -10.06 14.76 1.26
N GLY A 46 -9.31 15.84 1.10
CA GLY A 46 -9.60 17.15 1.68
C GLY A 46 -11.01 17.71 1.38
N GLU A 47 -11.53 17.52 0.17
CA GLU A 47 -12.82 18.10 -0.25
C GLU A 47 -14.05 17.32 0.25
N ASP A 48 -13.91 16.05 0.60
CA ASP A 48 -15.05 15.19 0.98
C ASP A 48 -15.41 15.30 2.48
N GLY A 49 -14.71 16.15 3.24
CA GLY A 49 -14.96 16.39 4.65
C GLY A 49 -14.47 15.28 5.59
N GLU A 50 -14.73 15.44 6.87
CA GLU A 50 -14.16 14.62 7.95
C GLU A 50 -14.55 13.13 7.86
N THR A 51 -15.74 12.84 7.35
CA THR A 51 -16.31 11.49 7.34
C THR A 51 -15.80 10.60 6.20
N HIS A 52 -15.04 11.15 5.27
CA HIS A 52 -14.60 10.44 4.06
C HIS A 52 -13.09 10.20 3.98
N GLN A 53 -12.36 10.51 5.05
CA GLN A 53 -10.91 10.31 5.09
C GLN A 53 -10.58 8.82 5.15
N GLY A 54 -9.85 8.31 4.14
CA GLY A 54 -9.50 6.91 3.97
C GLY A 54 -8.22 6.52 4.71
N LEU A 55 -8.18 6.68 6.03
CA LEU A 55 -6.97 6.50 6.83
C LEU A 55 -6.88 5.15 7.56
N PHE A 56 -8.00 4.44 7.71
CA PHE A 56 -8.08 3.25 8.56
C PHE A 56 -8.04 1.92 7.80
N ASP A 57 -8.26 1.93 6.49
CA ASP A 57 -8.42 0.73 5.67
C ASP A 57 -7.22 -0.21 5.76
N VAL A 58 -6.01 0.29 5.64
CA VAL A 58 -4.79 -0.53 5.77
C VAL A 58 -4.74 -1.23 7.12
N ALA A 59 -4.95 -0.49 8.21
CA ALA A 59 -4.80 -1.00 9.56
C ALA A 59 -5.75 -2.16 9.89
N PHE A 60 -6.99 -2.14 9.40
CA PHE A 60 -7.89 -3.26 9.64
C PHE A 60 -7.77 -4.38 8.59
N LEU A 61 -7.40 -4.06 7.34
CA LEU A 61 -7.26 -5.07 6.29
C LEU A 61 -6.03 -5.95 6.48
N THR A 62 -4.94 -5.43 7.04
CA THR A 62 -3.75 -6.23 7.33
C THR A 62 -3.98 -7.33 8.36
N GLY A 63 -5.05 -7.21 9.17
CA GLY A 63 -5.51 -8.24 10.09
C GLY A 63 -6.38 -9.34 9.45
N VAL A 64 -6.75 -9.21 8.17
CA VAL A 64 -7.59 -10.20 7.48
C VAL A 64 -6.73 -11.33 6.92
N PRO A 65 -7.00 -12.60 7.27
CA PRO A 65 -6.24 -13.73 6.74
C PRO A 65 -6.31 -13.82 5.21
N GLY A 66 -5.16 -14.05 4.56
CA GLY A 66 -5.08 -14.21 3.11
C GLY A 66 -5.27 -12.93 2.31
N MET A 67 -5.23 -11.76 2.95
CA MET A 67 -5.35 -10.46 2.28
C MET A 67 -4.07 -10.10 1.52
N THR A 68 -4.23 -9.63 0.28
CA THR A 68 -3.18 -8.90 -0.46
C THR A 68 -3.66 -7.49 -0.73
N ILE A 69 -2.77 -6.48 -0.54
CA ILE A 69 -3.12 -5.07 -0.72
C ILE A 69 -2.14 -4.41 -1.69
N TYR A 70 -2.68 -3.83 -2.77
CA TYR A 70 -1.98 -2.95 -3.69
C TYR A 70 -2.37 -1.49 -3.44
N SER A 71 -1.43 -0.58 -3.70
CA SER A 71 -1.68 0.85 -3.56
C SER A 71 -1.04 1.63 -4.72
N PRO A 72 -1.67 1.63 -5.89
CA PRO A 72 -1.15 2.29 -7.08
C PRO A 72 -1.05 3.81 -6.89
N THR A 73 -0.08 4.41 -7.60
CA THR A 73 0.13 5.86 -7.69
C THR A 73 -0.46 6.42 -8.99
N TYR A 74 -0.42 5.63 -10.07
CA TYR A 74 -0.76 6.01 -11.44
C TYR A 74 -1.87 5.16 -12.01
N TYR A 75 -2.54 5.66 -13.07
CA TYR A 75 -3.60 4.93 -13.75
C TYR A 75 -3.12 3.60 -14.35
N ASP A 76 -1.93 3.59 -14.95
CA ASP A 76 -1.34 2.38 -15.53
C ASP A 76 -1.08 1.31 -14.46
N GLU A 77 -0.70 1.73 -13.24
CA GLU A 77 -0.53 0.84 -12.10
C GLU A 77 -1.88 0.32 -11.59
N LEU A 78 -2.90 1.20 -11.54
CA LEU A 78 -4.24 0.81 -11.13
C LEU A 78 -4.82 -0.25 -12.09
N GLU A 79 -4.68 -0.04 -13.40
CA GLU A 79 -5.10 -1.01 -14.41
C GLU A 79 -4.40 -2.35 -14.21
N ARG A 80 -3.08 -2.34 -14.11
CA ARG A 80 -2.27 -3.54 -13.84
C ARG A 80 -2.69 -4.25 -12.56
N ASP A 81 -2.89 -3.53 -11.46
CA ASP A 81 -3.22 -4.13 -10.16
C ASP A 81 -4.62 -4.75 -10.18
N ILE A 82 -5.56 -4.18 -10.94
CA ILE A 82 -6.88 -4.77 -11.18
C ILE A 82 -6.73 -6.05 -12.01
N GLU A 83 -5.94 -6.06 -13.07
CA GLU A 83 -5.67 -7.24 -13.90
C GLU A 83 -5.01 -8.35 -13.08
N LEU A 84 -3.94 -8.04 -12.34
CA LEU A 84 -3.27 -8.98 -11.44
C LEU A 84 -4.24 -9.55 -10.40
N SER A 85 -5.15 -8.74 -9.88
CA SER A 85 -6.15 -9.21 -8.92
C SER A 85 -7.07 -10.27 -9.52
N ALA A 86 -7.36 -10.20 -10.83
CA ALA A 86 -8.21 -11.17 -11.51
C ALA A 86 -7.57 -12.58 -11.57
N GLU A 87 -6.25 -12.66 -11.60
CA GLU A 87 -5.51 -13.92 -11.68
C GLU A 87 -5.36 -14.64 -10.34
N ARG A 88 -5.55 -13.92 -9.22
CA ARG A 88 -5.35 -14.47 -7.88
C ARG A 88 -6.57 -15.21 -7.34
N ASP A 89 -6.34 -16.23 -6.54
CA ASP A 89 -7.38 -17.02 -5.85
C ASP A 89 -7.49 -16.66 -4.36
N GLU A 90 -7.07 -15.46 -3.99
CA GLU A 90 -7.11 -14.89 -2.65
C GLU A 90 -7.91 -13.59 -2.61
N ILE A 91 -8.10 -13.04 -1.41
CA ILE A 91 -8.72 -11.72 -1.25
C ILE A 91 -7.69 -10.65 -1.63
N VAL A 92 -8.07 -9.79 -2.57
CA VAL A 92 -7.22 -8.70 -3.01
C VAL A 92 -7.91 -7.36 -2.80
N ALA A 93 -7.21 -6.43 -2.17
CA ALA A 93 -7.60 -5.03 -2.09
C ALA A 93 -6.71 -4.17 -2.99
N VAL A 94 -7.31 -3.36 -3.84
CA VAL A 94 -6.63 -2.31 -4.61
C VAL A 94 -7.15 -0.98 -4.09
N ARG A 95 -6.30 -0.23 -3.37
CA ARG A 95 -6.67 1.04 -2.75
C ARG A 95 -6.10 2.21 -3.55
N TYR A 96 -6.93 3.13 -3.96
CA TYR A 96 -6.54 4.28 -4.78
C TYR A 96 -7.15 5.59 -4.28
N PRO A 97 -6.43 6.72 -4.45
CA PRO A 97 -6.87 8.02 -3.97
C PRO A 97 -7.94 8.63 -4.87
N ARG A 98 -8.68 9.61 -4.35
CA ARG A 98 -9.45 10.54 -5.17
C ARG A 98 -8.51 11.52 -5.88
N GLY A 99 -8.82 11.89 -7.11
CA GLY A 99 -8.13 12.91 -7.90
C GLY A 99 -7.43 12.33 -9.13
N CYS A 100 -6.56 13.13 -9.70
CA CYS A 100 -5.80 12.77 -10.90
C CYS A 100 -4.33 12.55 -10.56
N GLU A 101 -3.66 11.72 -11.36
CA GLU A 101 -2.21 11.58 -11.29
C GLU A 101 -1.52 12.89 -11.69
N LYS A 102 -0.41 13.21 -11.05
CA LYS A 102 0.44 14.33 -11.45
C LYS A 102 1.33 13.91 -12.62
N SER A 103 1.50 14.78 -13.60
CA SER A 103 2.44 14.56 -14.71
C SER A 103 3.89 14.69 -14.24
N GLY A 104 4.79 14.01 -14.95
CA GLY A 104 6.24 14.22 -14.82
C GLY A 104 6.96 13.40 -13.75
N ALA A 105 6.27 12.56 -13.00
CA ALA A 105 6.93 11.59 -12.13
C ALA A 105 7.24 10.27 -12.88
N PRO A 106 8.29 9.55 -12.48
CA PRO A 106 8.66 8.30 -13.13
C PRO A 106 7.56 7.25 -12.97
N LYS A 107 7.26 6.52 -14.05
CA LYS A 107 6.24 5.46 -14.12
C LYS A 107 6.88 4.07 -14.22
N GLU A 108 8.02 3.89 -13.60
CA GLU A 108 8.70 2.58 -13.58
C GLU A 108 8.06 1.68 -12.52
N ILE A 109 7.75 0.44 -12.91
CA ILE A 109 7.16 -0.56 -12.02
C ILE A 109 7.96 -1.84 -12.12
N THR A 110 8.58 -2.23 -11.02
CA THR A 110 9.36 -3.47 -10.94
C THR A 110 8.93 -4.30 -9.73
N GLY A 111 8.10 -5.34 -9.97
CA GLY A 111 7.70 -6.27 -8.92
C GLY A 111 6.87 -5.65 -7.79
N ASP A 112 7.11 -6.10 -6.55
CA ASP A 112 6.39 -5.66 -5.36
C ASP A 112 6.75 -4.23 -4.92
N TYR A 113 7.95 -3.77 -5.27
CA TYR A 113 8.44 -2.41 -5.01
C TYR A 113 9.45 -1.98 -6.08
N THR A 114 9.64 -0.69 -6.20
CA THR A 114 10.59 -0.06 -7.13
C THR A 114 11.54 0.84 -6.36
N VAL A 115 12.83 0.78 -6.69
CA VAL A 115 13.88 1.57 -6.05
C VAL A 115 14.34 2.67 -7.00
N PHE A 116 14.30 3.91 -6.54
CA PHE A 116 14.85 5.09 -7.20
C PHE A 116 16.10 5.52 -6.43
N GLU A 117 17.25 5.09 -6.92
CA GLU A 117 18.51 5.19 -6.20
C GLU A 117 18.93 6.64 -5.91
N GLY A 118 19.41 6.86 -4.69
CA GLY A 118 20.23 8.00 -4.27
C GLY A 118 21.65 7.54 -3.98
N VAL A 119 22.55 8.48 -3.73
CA VAL A 119 23.98 8.15 -3.52
C VAL A 119 24.35 7.95 -2.05
N GLY A 120 23.41 8.17 -1.12
CA GLY A 120 23.65 8.12 0.33
C GLY A 120 23.14 6.83 0.99
N ASP A 121 23.17 6.83 2.30
CA ASP A 121 22.75 5.72 3.17
C ASP A 121 21.41 5.95 3.86
N LYS A 122 20.59 6.85 3.29
CA LYS A 122 19.24 7.19 3.74
C LYS A 122 18.21 6.79 2.70
N ALA A 123 17.05 6.34 3.15
CA ALA A 123 15.96 6.06 2.23
C ALA A 123 14.61 6.58 2.76
N ILE A 124 13.76 6.99 1.81
CA ILE A 124 12.35 7.21 1.99
C ILE A 124 11.61 5.97 1.47
N VAL A 125 10.77 5.38 2.31
CA VAL A 125 9.86 4.30 1.92
C VAL A 125 8.45 4.86 1.89
N THR A 126 7.70 4.60 0.82
CA THR A 126 6.36 5.16 0.66
C THR A 126 5.53 4.39 -0.36
N TYR A 127 4.23 4.70 -0.46
CA TYR A 127 3.32 4.12 -1.44
C TYR A 127 2.19 5.08 -1.82
N GLY A 128 1.44 4.71 -2.84
CA GLY A 128 0.32 5.50 -3.31
C GLY A 128 0.73 6.90 -3.76
N ARG A 129 -0.15 7.87 -3.63
CA ARG A 129 0.11 9.22 -4.18
C ARG A 129 1.24 9.99 -3.47
N ILE A 130 1.58 9.67 -2.21
CA ILE A 130 2.71 10.31 -1.49
C ILE A 130 4.04 10.07 -2.21
N PHE A 131 4.18 8.98 -2.96
CA PHE A 131 5.35 8.73 -3.77
C PHE A 131 5.73 9.93 -4.66
N GLN A 132 4.75 10.62 -5.22
CA GLN A 132 5.00 11.80 -6.06
C GLN A 132 5.69 12.93 -5.28
N ASN A 133 5.34 13.08 -4.00
CA ASN A 133 5.99 14.07 -3.12
C ASN A 133 7.41 13.62 -2.74
N ALA A 134 7.61 12.31 -2.53
CA ALA A 134 8.94 11.75 -2.21
C ALA A 134 9.92 11.93 -3.38
N ILE A 135 9.48 11.71 -4.62
CA ILE A 135 10.31 11.96 -5.83
C ILE A 135 10.63 13.46 -6.01
N GLU A 136 9.68 14.34 -5.72
CA GLU A 136 9.98 15.78 -5.73
C GLU A 136 11.01 16.16 -4.65
N ALA A 137 10.91 15.58 -3.46
CA ALA A 137 11.90 15.80 -2.40
C ALA A 137 13.29 15.25 -2.79
N GLN A 138 13.35 14.08 -3.45
CA GLN A 138 14.61 13.49 -3.93
C GLN A 138 15.35 14.42 -4.91
N LYS A 139 14.64 15.17 -5.77
CA LYS A 139 15.30 16.14 -6.67
C LYS A 139 16.10 17.22 -5.92
N ALA A 140 15.64 17.60 -4.73
CA ALA A 140 16.31 18.56 -3.86
C ALA A 140 17.36 17.90 -2.94
N LEU A 141 17.21 16.59 -2.70
CA LEU A 141 18.02 15.79 -1.79
C LEU A 141 18.52 14.52 -2.51
N PRO A 142 19.47 14.64 -3.45
CA PRO A 142 19.87 13.54 -4.32
C PRO A 142 20.58 12.38 -3.58
N ASP A 143 20.95 12.59 -2.33
CA ASP A 143 21.56 11.55 -1.48
C ASP A 143 20.52 10.56 -0.94
N ILE A 144 19.22 10.84 -1.06
CA ILE A 144 18.17 9.99 -0.51
C ILE A 144 17.63 9.05 -1.58
N THR A 145 17.66 7.75 -1.32
CA THR A 145 16.95 6.75 -2.13
C THR A 145 15.44 6.82 -1.84
N VAL A 146 14.61 6.69 -2.86
CA VAL A 146 13.16 6.55 -2.70
C VAL A 146 12.75 5.13 -3.08
N ILE A 147 12.07 4.45 -2.16
CA ILE A 147 11.56 3.10 -2.34
C ILE A 147 10.03 3.17 -2.36
N LYS A 148 9.47 2.90 -3.54
CA LYS A 148 8.03 2.91 -3.76
C LYS A 148 7.48 1.50 -3.63
N LEU A 149 6.56 1.28 -2.72
CA LEU A 149 5.85 0.01 -2.62
C LEU A 149 4.70 -0.02 -3.64
N ASN A 150 4.67 -1.07 -4.46
CA ASN A 150 3.58 -1.35 -5.41
C ASN A 150 2.55 -2.27 -4.74
N LYS A 151 3.01 -3.35 -4.12
CA LYS A 151 2.24 -4.18 -3.20
C LYS A 151 2.64 -3.81 -1.77
N ILE A 152 1.69 -3.36 -0.97
CA ILE A 152 1.97 -2.90 0.40
C ILE A 152 1.80 -4.01 1.44
N TYR A 153 1.01 -5.04 1.12
CA TYR A 153 0.81 -6.20 2.01
C TYR A 153 0.53 -7.48 1.19
N PRO A 154 1.03 -8.66 1.60
CA PRO A 154 1.99 -8.85 2.68
C PRO A 154 3.36 -8.24 2.36
N ILE A 155 4.07 -7.82 3.41
CA ILE A 155 5.42 -7.26 3.29
C ILE A 155 6.38 -8.40 2.96
N SER A 156 7.10 -8.28 1.83
CA SER A 156 8.07 -9.28 1.39
C SER A 156 9.38 -9.21 2.18
N ASP A 157 10.00 -10.36 2.38
CA ASP A 157 11.32 -10.41 3.05
C ASP A 157 12.40 -9.74 2.18
N SER A 158 12.25 -9.75 0.85
CA SER A 158 13.15 -9.01 -0.05
C SER A 158 13.11 -7.51 0.21
N LEU A 159 11.93 -6.94 0.41
CA LEU A 159 11.79 -5.52 0.78
C LEU A 159 12.52 -5.24 2.09
N ILE A 160 12.28 -6.04 3.13
CA ILE A 160 12.91 -5.85 4.46
C ILE A 160 14.43 -5.92 4.35
N ASN A 161 14.95 -6.90 3.58
CA ASN A 161 16.39 -7.02 3.34
C ASN A 161 16.96 -5.81 2.61
N ASP A 162 16.23 -5.24 1.66
CA ASP A 162 16.71 -4.09 0.89
C ASP A 162 16.64 -2.79 1.71
N ILE A 163 15.54 -2.51 2.38
CA ILE A 163 15.45 -1.31 3.23
C ILE A 163 16.37 -1.39 4.44
N GLY A 164 16.63 -2.59 4.97
CA GLY A 164 17.54 -2.82 6.09
C GLY A 164 19.01 -2.44 5.84
N LYS A 165 19.40 -2.19 4.58
CA LYS A 165 20.77 -1.76 4.22
C LYS A 165 21.04 -0.28 4.53
N TYR A 166 20.00 0.53 4.63
CA TYR A 166 20.11 1.96 4.89
C TYR A 166 20.29 2.25 6.39
N LYS A 167 21.08 3.25 6.72
CA LYS A 167 21.29 3.65 8.11
C LYS A 167 20.16 4.48 8.69
N GLU A 168 19.45 5.18 7.84
CA GLU A 168 18.33 6.02 8.22
C GLU A 168 17.17 5.82 7.25
N LEU A 169 16.01 5.44 7.81
CA LEU A 169 14.79 5.19 7.10
C LEU A 169 13.70 6.18 7.53
N HIS A 170 13.02 6.75 6.53
CA HIS A 170 11.85 7.59 6.71
C HIS A 170 10.66 6.95 5.99
N PHE A 171 9.63 6.56 6.74
CA PHE A 171 8.44 5.98 6.15
C PHE A 171 7.30 6.99 6.13
N PHE A 172 6.73 7.22 4.94
CA PHE A 172 5.60 8.12 4.75
C PHE A 172 4.40 7.38 4.18
N GLU A 173 3.29 7.42 4.89
CA GLU A 173 2.03 6.82 4.46
C GLU A 173 0.83 7.68 4.81
N GLU A 174 -0.21 7.62 3.98
CA GLU A 174 -1.52 8.20 4.29
C GLU A 174 -2.39 7.17 5.00
N GLY A 175 -2.18 7.08 6.32
CA GLY A 175 -2.85 6.12 7.18
C GLY A 175 -2.66 6.46 8.64
N ILE A 176 -3.25 5.66 9.53
CA ILE A 176 -2.98 5.76 10.95
C ILE A 176 -1.69 4.99 11.28
N LYS A 177 -0.97 5.45 12.32
CA LYS A 177 0.27 4.81 12.76
C LYS A 177 0.03 3.37 13.20
N ASN A 178 -0.96 3.15 14.06
CA ASN A 178 -1.22 1.86 14.67
C ASN A 178 -1.79 0.88 13.61
N GLY A 179 -1.06 -0.17 13.32
CA GLY A 179 -1.41 -1.14 12.28
C GLY A 179 -1.12 -0.68 10.85
N GLY A 180 -0.44 0.45 10.67
CA GLY A 180 0.06 0.92 9.37
C GLY A 180 1.20 0.06 8.83
N ILE A 181 1.51 0.22 7.55
CA ILE A 181 2.60 -0.51 6.90
C ILE A 181 3.97 -0.13 7.50
N ALA A 182 4.12 1.15 7.88
CA ALA A 182 5.33 1.62 8.56
C ALA A 182 5.59 0.84 9.86
N GLU A 183 4.57 0.64 10.70
CA GLU A 183 4.72 -0.11 11.95
C GLU A 183 5.05 -1.58 11.70
N LEU A 184 4.39 -2.21 10.72
CA LEU A 184 4.68 -3.59 10.33
C LEU A 184 6.10 -3.75 9.76
N CYS A 185 6.58 -2.81 8.95
CA CYS A 185 7.95 -2.79 8.47
C CYS A 185 8.95 -2.63 9.63
N ALA A 186 8.67 -1.73 10.58
CA ALA A 186 9.52 -1.54 11.76
C ALA A 186 9.65 -2.82 12.58
N ALA A 187 8.55 -3.53 12.83
CA ALA A 187 8.56 -4.80 13.55
C ALA A 187 9.44 -5.84 12.84
N LYS A 188 9.24 -6.05 11.53
CA LYS A 188 10.06 -6.98 10.73
C LYS A 188 11.54 -6.58 10.68
N LEU A 189 11.85 -5.29 10.56
CA LEU A 189 13.23 -4.79 10.61
C LEU A 189 13.91 -5.11 11.93
N LEU A 190 13.21 -4.91 13.05
CA LEU A 190 13.73 -5.24 14.38
C LEU A 190 13.97 -6.75 14.54
N GLU A 191 13.05 -7.58 14.09
CA GLU A 191 13.21 -9.04 14.05
C GLU A 191 14.44 -9.48 13.24
N ASN A 192 14.76 -8.75 12.17
CA ASN A 192 15.95 -8.97 11.34
C ASN A 192 17.22 -8.27 11.86
N GLY A 193 17.17 -7.67 13.05
CA GLY A 193 18.33 -7.09 13.70
C GLY A 193 18.76 -5.72 13.19
N TYR A 194 17.85 -4.98 12.56
CA TYR A 194 18.12 -3.60 12.10
C TYR A 194 18.50 -2.69 13.28
N LYS A 195 19.57 -1.91 13.08
CA LYS A 195 20.14 -1.02 14.11
C LYS A 195 20.19 0.44 13.66
N GLY A 196 19.69 0.76 12.48
CA GLY A 196 19.61 2.10 11.98
C GLY A 196 18.50 2.92 12.63
N GLN A 197 18.38 4.16 12.22
CA GLN A 197 17.30 5.06 12.64
C GLN A 197 16.06 4.81 11.78
N TYR A 198 14.90 4.71 12.42
CA TYR A 198 13.60 4.54 11.75
C TYR A 198 12.64 5.63 12.20
N ASN A 199 12.08 6.39 11.26
CA ASN A 199 11.22 7.55 11.50
C ASN A 199 9.87 7.40 10.80
#